data_6502dcca3c63bbe79d1dce3a12b13799
#
_entry.id   6502dcca3c63bbe79d1dce3a12b13799
#
_cell.length_a   1.000
_cell.length_b   1.000
_cell.length_c   1.000
_cell.angle_alpha   90.00
_cell.angle_beta   90.00
_cell.angle_gamma   90.00
#
_symmetry.space_group_name_H-M   'P 1'
#
loop_
_entity.id
_entity.type
_entity.pdbx_description
1 polymer ?
#
loop_
_entity_poly.entity_id
_entity_poly.type
_entity_poly.pdbx_seq_one_letter_code
_entity_poly.pdbx_strand_id
1 'polypeptide(L)'
;MEYAQERVTTLHDLGDADPPAPTGDAVVVVPMTERDHGDAATERVFDELAALGPARVVVALRAPAERVGPIYDWLAGFSLPLTTCWCGGPRVADRLSEAGLDGPGGKGRDLWVGLGVALAADAAYVVVHDVDAEAFRRRTVRRLLHPLLYGHEFTKGYYARVEAPAPGEPRRLYGRLTRLFYEPLVEALADRHDVREHPLLAYLDAFRYALAGEFAATREFAAALPLDRGWGLEVGVLAEAFDRAGFAGTAQVDLGTHEHGHRSVSGTGGLASMSADVGGRLLRAVADHGVDLNYPALRERYRETAARYVDAFEVDAAFNGLAYDREREETQVARYAEAVGPPVDAAPRLPAWRTAPIGPEAVAEAAAADLAEVRR
;
A
#
# COMPACT_ATOMS: atom_id res chain seq x y z
N MET A 1 -22.22 -23.62 -0.74
CA MET A 1 -21.96 -22.44 -1.61
C MET A 1 -20.53 -22.57 -2.05
N GLU A 2 -20.34 -22.97 -3.29
CA GLU A 2 -18.98 -23.06 -3.84
C GLU A 2 -18.57 -21.64 -4.17
N TYR A 3 -17.75 -21.05 -3.32
CA TYR A 3 -16.94 -19.91 -3.72
C TYR A 3 -15.91 -20.45 -4.69
N ALA A 4 -16.36 -20.67 -5.92
CA ALA A 4 -15.55 -21.25 -6.94
C ALA A 4 -14.35 -20.33 -7.17
N GLN A 5 -13.20 -20.78 -6.71
CA GLN A 5 -11.93 -20.53 -7.37
C GLN A 5 -11.31 -19.16 -7.16
N GLU A 6 -11.33 -18.65 -5.94
CA GLU A 6 -10.37 -17.62 -5.60
C GLU A 6 -8.99 -18.27 -5.48
N ARG A 7 -8.04 -17.80 -6.29
CA ARG A 7 -6.70 -18.38 -6.38
C ARG A 7 -5.87 -18.14 -5.12
N VAL A 8 -6.16 -17.06 -4.40
CA VAL A 8 -5.65 -16.79 -3.05
C VAL A 8 -6.80 -16.89 -2.07
N THR A 9 -6.52 -17.19 -0.80
CA THR A 9 -7.55 -17.18 0.26
C THR A 9 -8.18 -15.80 0.33
N THR A 10 -9.49 -15.70 0.06
CA THR A 10 -10.22 -14.44 0.06
C THR A 10 -11.29 -14.44 1.15
N LEU A 11 -11.21 -13.50 2.07
CA LEU A 11 -12.16 -13.32 3.16
C LEU A 11 -13.10 -12.15 2.85
N HIS A 12 -14.39 -12.46 2.77
CA HIS A 12 -15.44 -11.49 2.49
C HIS A 12 -16.09 -10.98 3.77
N ASP A 13 -16.44 -9.71 3.81
CA ASP A 13 -17.25 -9.14 4.87
C ASP A 13 -18.74 -9.45 4.64
N LEU A 14 -19.21 -10.55 5.17
CA LEU A 14 -20.60 -10.99 5.01
C LEU A 14 -21.54 -10.48 6.13
N GLY A 15 -21.03 -9.82 7.16
CA GLY A 15 -21.83 -9.43 8.32
C GLY A 15 -21.08 -8.59 9.33
N ASP A 16 -20.25 -7.69 8.86
CA ASP A 16 -19.50 -6.76 9.71
C ASP A 16 -18.55 -7.47 10.69
N ALA A 17 -17.80 -8.47 10.17
CA ALA A 17 -16.97 -9.38 10.95
C ALA A 17 -15.89 -8.63 11.77
N ASP A 18 -15.80 -8.97 13.06
CA ASP A 18 -14.74 -8.56 13.99
C ASP A 18 -14.02 -9.81 14.52
N PRO A 19 -13.15 -10.45 13.70
CA PRO A 19 -12.57 -11.74 14.03
C PRO A 19 -11.50 -11.65 15.14
N PRO A 20 -11.20 -12.78 15.82
CA PRO A 20 -10.08 -12.87 16.73
C PRO A 20 -8.77 -12.59 15.98
N ALA A 21 -7.86 -11.86 16.61
CA ALA A 21 -6.58 -11.50 16.04
C ALA A 21 -5.52 -11.27 17.13
N PRO A 22 -4.23 -11.57 16.86
CA PRO A 22 -3.14 -11.43 17.82
C PRO A 22 -2.66 -9.97 17.92
N THR A 23 -3.54 -9.05 18.30
CA THR A 23 -3.26 -7.60 18.29
C THR A 23 -2.14 -7.22 19.25
N GLY A 24 -2.06 -7.88 20.41
CA GLY A 24 -1.01 -7.65 21.41
C GLY A 24 0.39 -8.10 20.96
N ASP A 25 0.51 -8.90 19.89
CA ASP A 25 1.77 -9.36 19.31
C ASP A 25 2.07 -8.69 17.96
N ALA A 26 1.35 -7.60 17.64
CA ALA A 26 1.49 -6.90 16.38
C ALA A 26 2.02 -5.47 16.57
N VAL A 27 2.95 -5.07 15.68
CA VAL A 27 3.33 -3.67 15.48
C VAL A 27 2.57 -3.11 14.29
N VAL A 28 1.90 -1.97 14.47
CA VAL A 28 1.23 -1.26 13.38
C VAL A 28 2.13 -0.12 12.89
N VAL A 29 2.54 -0.15 11.63
CA VAL A 29 3.31 0.91 10.98
C VAL A 29 2.36 1.82 10.21
N VAL A 30 2.40 3.11 10.55
CA VAL A 30 1.53 4.14 9.98
C VAL A 30 2.40 5.18 9.27
N PRO A 31 2.50 5.13 7.92
CA PRO A 31 3.12 6.22 7.16
C PRO A 31 2.29 7.50 7.31
N MET A 32 2.96 8.60 7.68
CA MET A 32 2.31 9.88 7.95
C MET A 32 3.12 11.04 7.38
N THR A 33 2.43 12.07 6.90
CA THR A 33 3.04 13.33 6.48
C THR A 33 2.61 14.49 7.39
N GLU A 34 3.29 15.62 7.30
CA GLU A 34 2.90 16.83 8.04
C GLU A 34 1.46 17.28 7.78
N ARG A 35 0.89 16.92 6.62
CA ARG A 35 -0.47 17.30 6.20
C ARG A 35 -1.55 16.58 6.98
N ASP A 36 -1.21 15.46 7.57
CA ASP A 36 -2.12 14.59 8.32
C ASP A 36 -2.26 15.03 9.79
N HIS A 37 -1.42 16.00 10.21
CA HIS A 37 -1.43 16.54 11.56
C HIS A 37 -2.73 17.32 11.87
N GLY A 38 -3.49 16.84 12.87
CA GLY A 38 -4.74 17.45 13.28
C GLY A 38 -5.93 17.21 12.34
N ASP A 39 -5.78 16.30 11.36
CA ASP A 39 -6.89 15.87 10.52
C ASP A 39 -7.80 14.90 11.29
N ALA A 40 -9.11 15.08 11.20
CA ALA A 40 -10.11 14.28 11.91
C ALA A 40 -10.07 12.78 11.53
N ALA A 41 -9.70 12.43 10.28
CA ALA A 41 -9.50 11.04 9.89
C ALA A 41 -8.29 10.44 10.61
N THR A 42 -7.20 11.19 10.68
CA THR A 42 -5.98 10.80 11.39
C THR A 42 -6.23 10.61 12.89
N GLU A 43 -6.94 11.54 13.55
CA GLU A 43 -7.31 11.41 14.96
C GLU A 43 -8.11 10.13 15.21
N ARG A 44 -9.11 9.86 14.36
CA ARG A 44 -9.91 8.63 14.45
C ARG A 44 -9.07 7.36 14.30
N VAL A 45 -8.08 7.36 13.40
CA VAL A 45 -7.17 6.21 13.22
C VAL A 45 -6.41 5.94 14.53
N PHE A 46 -5.85 6.97 15.17
CA PHE A 46 -5.12 6.80 16.43
C PHE A 46 -6.02 6.40 17.61
N ASP A 47 -7.24 6.95 17.70
CA ASP A 47 -8.22 6.56 18.72
C ASP A 47 -8.63 5.08 18.58
N GLU A 48 -8.90 4.63 17.36
CA GLU A 48 -9.24 3.23 17.08
C GLU A 48 -8.05 2.29 17.33
N LEU A 49 -6.81 2.73 17.05
CA LEU A 49 -5.60 1.99 17.38
C LEU A 49 -5.37 1.92 18.90
N ALA A 50 -5.70 2.98 19.65
CA ALA A 50 -5.66 2.96 21.10
C ALA A 50 -6.67 1.94 21.67
N ALA A 51 -7.88 1.89 21.11
CA ALA A 51 -8.90 0.90 21.48
C ALA A 51 -8.56 -0.53 21.03
N LEU A 52 -7.72 -0.70 20.01
CA LEU A 52 -7.23 -1.99 19.52
C LEU A 52 -6.22 -2.62 20.49
N GLY A 53 -5.33 -1.83 21.08
CA GLY A 53 -4.27 -2.26 21.96
C GLY A 53 -3.17 -3.08 21.28
N PRO A 54 -2.52 -2.59 20.21
CA PRO A 54 -1.39 -3.28 19.60
C PRO A 54 -0.16 -3.25 20.51
N ALA A 55 0.82 -4.15 20.29
CA ALA A 55 2.10 -4.12 21.01
C ALA A 55 2.80 -2.76 20.87
N ARG A 56 2.71 -2.15 19.69
CA ARG A 56 3.28 -0.84 19.38
C ARG A 56 2.65 -0.24 18.12
N VAL A 57 2.61 1.09 18.06
CA VAL A 57 2.36 1.84 16.81
C VAL A 57 3.64 2.59 16.44
N VAL A 58 4.13 2.40 15.23
CA VAL A 58 5.27 3.13 14.67
C VAL A 58 4.75 4.12 13.64
N VAL A 59 4.86 5.41 13.92
CA VAL A 59 4.52 6.48 12.97
C VAL A 59 5.76 6.78 12.14
N ALA A 60 5.76 6.40 10.87
CA ALA A 60 6.81 6.72 9.90
C ALA A 60 6.54 8.14 9.34
N LEU A 61 7.05 9.14 10.06
CA LEU A 61 6.76 10.55 9.82
C LEU A 61 7.68 11.17 8.75
N ARG A 62 7.09 11.77 7.73
CA ARG A 62 7.76 12.67 6.79
C ARG A 62 7.28 14.10 7.01
N ALA A 63 8.15 14.93 7.58
CA ALA A 63 7.89 16.34 7.85
C ALA A 63 9.19 17.15 7.76
N PRO A 64 9.13 18.46 7.45
CA PRO A 64 10.25 19.35 7.61
C PRO A 64 10.57 19.54 9.11
N ALA A 65 11.82 19.86 9.45
CA ALA A 65 12.33 19.83 10.82
C ALA A 65 11.48 20.67 11.82
N GLU A 66 11.07 21.86 11.38
CA GLU A 66 10.25 22.78 12.18
C GLU A 66 8.84 22.27 12.51
N ARG A 67 8.37 21.25 11.79
CA ARG A 67 7.04 20.64 12.02
C ARG A 67 7.10 19.41 12.91
N VAL A 68 8.28 18.81 13.08
CA VAL A 68 8.42 17.52 13.80
C VAL A 68 8.02 17.65 15.27
N GLY A 69 8.49 18.69 15.97
CA GLY A 69 8.18 18.91 17.39
C GLY A 69 6.67 19.02 17.66
N PRO A 70 5.95 19.96 17.00
CA PRO A 70 4.50 20.08 17.15
C PRO A 70 3.72 18.80 16.82
N ILE A 71 4.13 18.05 15.78
CA ILE A 71 3.50 16.77 15.43
C ILE A 71 3.76 15.71 16.51
N TYR A 72 5.00 15.63 16.99
CA TYR A 72 5.36 14.71 18.07
C TYR A 72 4.54 14.97 19.33
N ASP A 73 4.41 16.22 19.77
CA ASP A 73 3.66 16.59 20.96
C ASP A 73 2.17 16.25 20.82
N TRP A 74 1.59 16.45 19.63
CA TRP A 74 0.22 16.05 19.32
C TRP A 74 0.07 14.52 19.37
N LEU A 75 0.99 13.75 18.75
CA LEU A 75 0.98 12.28 18.79
C LEU A 75 1.12 11.75 20.23
N ALA A 76 1.92 12.40 21.07
CA ALA A 76 2.10 12.02 22.48
C ALA A 76 0.82 12.18 23.32
N GLY A 77 -0.20 12.89 22.83
CA GLY A 77 -1.51 13.02 23.46
C GLY A 77 -2.39 11.76 23.36
N PHE A 78 -2.10 10.84 22.43
CA PHE A 78 -2.86 9.60 22.30
C PHE A 78 -2.40 8.54 23.30
N SER A 79 -3.35 7.84 23.94
CA SER A 79 -3.07 6.81 24.95
C SER A 79 -2.73 5.46 24.30
N LEU A 80 -1.60 5.36 23.61
CA LEU A 80 -1.13 4.13 22.99
C LEU A 80 0.41 4.01 23.02
N PRO A 81 0.97 2.79 22.93
CA PRO A 81 2.41 2.56 22.88
C PRO A 81 2.96 3.03 21.52
N LEU A 82 3.19 4.34 21.39
CA LEU A 82 3.55 4.98 20.13
C LEU A 82 5.05 5.27 20.07
N THR A 83 5.64 5.02 18.90
CA THR A 83 7.01 5.42 18.55
C THR A 83 6.94 6.26 17.27
N THR A 84 7.29 7.54 17.38
CA THR A 84 7.45 8.40 16.20
C THR A 84 8.84 8.17 15.62
N CYS A 85 8.91 7.97 14.31
CA CYS A 85 10.14 7.87 13.54
C CYS A 85 10.16 9.00 12.51
N TRP A 86 10.99 10.01 12.71
CA TRP A 86 11.21 11.05 11.71
C TRP A 86 12.09 10.51 10.59
N CYS A 87 11.48 10.05 9.48
CA CYS A 87 12.16 9.39 8.38
C CYS A 87 13.17 10.29 7.63
N GLY A 88 13.02 11.62 7.73
CA GLY A 88 13.95 12.62 7.18
C GLY A 88 14.94 13.15 8.20
N GLY A 89 15.00 12.59 9.41
CA GLY A 89 15.92 13.03 10.47
C GLY A 89 17.39 12.92 10.06
N PRO A 90 18.25 13.86 10.50
CA PRO A 90 19.65 13.92 10.05
C PRO A 90 20.43 12.64 10.36
N ARG A 91 20.27 12.08 11.57
CA ARG A 91 20.98 10.84 11.95
C ARG A 91 20.47 9.63 11.19
N VAL A 92 19.15 9.56 10.91
CA VAL A 92 18.59 8.53 10.04
C VAL A 92 19.17 8.68 8.63
N ALA A 93 19.25 9.90 8.09
CA ALA A 93 19.83 10.17 6.78
C ALA A 93 21.31 9.79 6.73
N ASP A 94 22.10 10.17 7.75
CA ASP A 94 23.53 9.81 7.86
C ASP A 94 23.73 8.28 7.86
N ARG A 95 22.93 7.55 8.65
CA ARG A 95 23.01 6.08 8.69
C ARG A 95 22.67 5.43 7.35
N LEU A 96 21.67 5.96 6.63
CA LEU A 96 21.35 5.45 5.30
C LEU A 96 22.45 5.75 4.30
N SER A 97 23.06 6.93 4.38
CA SER A 97 24.20 7.31 3.52
C SER A 97 25.44 6.45 3.78
N GLU A 98 25.81 6.25 5.04
CA GLU A 98 26.90 5.34 5.44
C GLU A 98 26.68 3.92 4.93
N ALA A 99 25.42 3.49 4.85
CA ALA A 99 25.04 2.16 4.34
C ALA A 99 24.91 2.11 2.79
N GLY A 100 25.15 3.21 2.07
CA GLY A 100 24.98 3.27 0.62
C GLY A 100 23.51 3.17 0.17
N LEU A 101 22.58 3.56 1.02
CA LEU A 101 21.13 3.52 0.78
C LEU A 101 20.55 4.90 0.46
N ASP A 102 21.37 5.82 -0.02
CA ASP A 102 20.94 7.12 -0.51
C ASP A 102 19.93 7.00 -1.66
N GLY A 103 19.16 8.05 -1.86
CA GLY A 103 18.22 8.12 -2.96
C GLY A 103 16.98 8.94 -2.62
N PRO A 104 16.04 9.05 -3.58
CA PRO A 104 14.85 9.86 -3.41
C PRO A 104 14.00 9.40 -2.22
N GLY A 105 13.43 10.38 -1.51
CA GLY A 105 12.39 10.15 -0.53
C GLY A 105 11.08 9.73 -1.19
N GLY A 106 10.19 9.12 -0.42
CA GLY A 106 8.87 8.69 -0.88
C GLY A 106 8.20 7.79 0.14
N LYS A 107 6.94 7.42 -0.10
CA LYS A 107 6.17 6.54 0.79
C LYS A 107 6.94 5.24 1.08
N GLY A 108 7.51 4.61 0.05
CA GLY A 108 8.22 3.34 0.22
C GLY A 108 9.51 3.45 1.03
N ARG A 109 10.28 4.56 0.89
CA ARG A 109 11.44 4.82 1.76
C ARG A 109 11.01 5.03 3.21
N ASP A 110 9.98 5.83 3.43
CA ASP A 110 9.49 6.11 4.79
C ASP A 110 8.94 4.83 5.44
N LEU A 111 8.20 4.03 4.66
CA LEU A 111 7.74 2.72 5.12
C LEU A 111 8.90 1.78 5.44
N TRP A 112 9.96 1.74 4.61
CA TRP A 112 11.13 0.90 4.87
C TRP A 112 11.81 1.29 6.20
N VAL A 113 11.99 2.60 6.46
CA VAL A 113 12.53 3.10 7.72
C VAL A 113 11.62 2.73 8.90
N GLY A 114 10.30 2.95 8.75
CA GLY A 114 9.31 2.58 9.77
C GLY A 114 9.27 1.07 10.05
N LEU A 115 9.42 0.23 9.02
CA LEU A 115 9.54 -1.22 9.19
C LEU A 115 10.82 -1.59 9.94
N GLY A 116 11.94 -0.91 9.72
CA GLY A 116 13.16 -1.11 10.51
C GLY A 116 12.89 -0.87 12.00
N VAL A 117 12.25 0.25 12.34
CA VAL A 117 11.87 0.55 13.74
C VAL A 117 10.88 -0.49 14.29
N ALA A 118 9.94 -0.97 13.47
CA ALA A 118 9.01 -2.02 13.87
C ALA A 118 9.70 -3.37 14.11
N LEU A 119 10.67 -3.73 13.27
CA LEU A 119 11.45 -4.96 13.40
C LEU A 119 12.44 -4.94 14.56
N ALA A 120 12.85 -3.77 15.06
CA ALA A 120 13.61 -3.63 16.30
C ALA A 120 12.77 -3.92 17.55
N ALA A 121 11.43 -3.91 17.45
CA ALA A 121 10.53 -4.32 18.52
C ALA A 121 10.36 -5.85 18.53
N ASP A 122 10.09 -6.41 19.71
CA ASP A 122 9.78 -7.84 19.86
C ASP A 122 8.29 -8.08 19.63
N ALA A 123 7.92 -8.33 18.36
CA ALA A 123 6.54 -8.61 17.93
C ALA A 123 6.53 -9.65 16.81
N ALA A 124 5.52 -10.51 16.80
CA ALA A 124 5.40 -11.59 15.82
C ALA A 124 4.85 -11.13 14.47
N TYR A 125 4.10 -10.02 14.45
CA TYR A 125 3.39 -9.56 13.27
C TYR A 125 3.63 -8.07 13.02
N VAL A 126 3.61 -7.69 11.75
CA VAL A 126 3.65 -6.30 11.31
C VAL A 126 2.40 -6.01 10.49
N VAL A 127 1.76 -4.88 10.76
CA VAL A 127 0.63 -4.36 9.98
C VAL A 127 1.03 -3.00 9.42
N VAL A 128 0.75 -2.77 8.15
CA VAL A 128 0.87 -1.44 7.52
C VAL A 128 -0.53 -0.91 7.24
N HIS A 129 -0.78 0.34 7.62
CA HIS A 129 -2.06 0.99 7.40
C HIS A 129 -1.88 2.47 7.09
N ASP A 130 -2.57 2.97 6.06
CA ASP A 130 -2.53 4.39 5.70
C ASP A 130 -3.32 5.23 6.74
N VAL A 131 -2.79 6.40 7.10
CA VAL A 131 -3.33 7.25 8.19
C VAL A 131 -4.61 8.02 7.79
N ASP A 132 -4.89 8.15 6.50
CA ASP A 132 -5.95 8.99 5.94
C ASP A 132 -7.25 8.24 5.63
N ALA A 133 -7.42 7.03 6.19
CA ALA A 133 -8.60 6.20 6.00
C ALA A 133 -9.79 6.67 6.86
N GLU A 134 -10.73 7.44 6.30
CA GLU A 134 -11.90 7.96 7.02
C GLU A 134 -12.79 6.85 7.61
N ALA A 135 -12.87 5.72 6.93
CA ALA A 135 -13.66 4.56 7.35
C ALA A 135 -12.91 3.61 8.30
N PHE A 136 -11.68 3.95 8.74
CA PHE A 136 -10.90 3.10 9.62
C PHE A 136 -11.65 2.74 10.90
N ARG A 137 -11.55 1.46 11.26
CA ARG A 137 -12.01 0.90 12.53
C ARG A 137 -11.00 -0.14 13.01
N ARG A 138 -10.91 -0.36 14.33
CA ARG A 138 -10.00 -1.37 14.92
C ARG A 138 -10.14 -2.77 14.29
N ARG A 139 -11.33 -3.12 13.82
CA ARG A 139 -11.58 -4.39 13.11
C ARG A 139 -10.80 -4.51 11.79
N THR A 140 -10.41 -3.40 11.15
CA THR A 140 -9.58 -3.39 9.95
C THR A 140 -8.25 -4.12 10.22
N VAL A 141 -7.57 -3.77 11.31
CA VAL A 141 -6.32 -4.44 11.72
C VAL A 141 -6.57 -5.89 12.12
N ARG A 142 -7.66 -6.17 12.83
CA ARG A 142 -8.03 -7.56 13.19
C ARG A 142 -8.27 -8.43 11.97
N ARG A 143 -8.96 -7.91 10.97
CA ARG A 143 -9.21 -8.62 9.70
C ARG A 143 -7.91 -8.93 8.97
N LEU A 144 -6.99 -7.97 8.89
CA LEU A 144 -5.67 -8.17 8.28
C LEU A 144 -4.82 -9.23 9.02
N LEU A 145 -4.85 -9.25 10.34
CA LEU A 145 -4.09 -10.18 11.16
C LEU A 145 -4.70 -11.59 11.20
N HIS A 146 -6.01 -11.71 11.01
CA HIS A 146 -6.72 -12.97 11.20
C HIS A 146 -6.18 -14.14 10.36
N PRO A 147 -5.91 -14.01 9.06
CA PRO A 147 -5.38 -15.11 8.25
C PRO A 147 -4.02 -15.62 8.73
N LEU A 148 -3.21 -14.74 9.34
CA LEU A 148 -1.89 -15.13 9.85
C LEU A 148 -1.97 -16.16 10.97
N LEU A 149 -3.10 -16.22 11.72
CA LEU A 149 -3.36 -17.26 12.71
C LEU A 149 -3.58 -18.65 12.08
N TYR A 150 -3.84 -18.70 10.78
CA TYR A 150 -4.12 -19.93 10.04
C TYR A 150 -2.99 -20.32 9.09
N GLY A 151 -1.79 -19.77 9.33
CA GLY A 151 -0.57 -20.15 8.62
C GLY A 151 -0.28 -19.36 7.34
N HIS A 152 -1.06 -18.30 7.04
CA HIS A 152 -0.67 -17.36 5.99
C HIS A 152 0.51 -16.51 6.47
N GLU A 153 1.37 -16.12 5.55
CA GLU A 153 2.53 -15.28 5.84
C GLU A 153 2.29 -13.81 5.49
N PHE A 154 1.37 -13.58 4.55
CA PHE A 154 1.01 -12.27 4.02
C PHE A 154 -0.50 -12.15 3.81
N THR A 155 -1.06 -11.02 4.25
CA THR A 155 -2.48 -10.68 4.06
C THR A 155 -2.59 -9.30 3.46
N LYS A 156 -3.30 -9.18 2.33
CA LYS A 156 -3.58 -7.92 1.64
C LYS A 156 -4.99 -7.44 1.92
N GLY A 157 -5.17 -6.16 2.23
CA GLY A 157 -6.50 -5.55 2.30
C GLY A 157 -7.05 -5.26 0.90
N TYR A 158 -8.37 -5.35 0.73
CA TYR A 158 -9.08 -4.78 -0.42
C TYR A 158 -10.37 -4.08 0.04
N TYR A 159 -10.84 -3.16 -0.77
CA TYR A 159 -12.03 -2.36 -0.45
C TYR A 159 -12.64 -1.73 -1.71
N ALA A 160 -13.92 -1.36 -1.62
CA ALA A 160 -14.52 -0.47 -2.60
C ALA A 160 -14.11 0.98 -2.30
N ARG A 161 -13.52 1.66 -3.26
CA ARG A 161 -13.03 3.04 -3.07
C ARG A 161 -13.97 4.05 -3.71
N VAL A 162 -14.52 4.91 -2.86
CA VAL A 162 -15.41 6.00 -3.26
C VAL A 162 -14.87 7.33 -2.77
N GLU A 163 -15.14 8.38 -3.51
CA GLU A 163 -14.83 9.75 -3.10
C GLU A 163 -15.92 10.26 -2.16
N ALA A 164 -15.53 10.74 -0.97
CA ALA A 164 -16.43 11.48 -0.12
C ALA A 164 -16.65 12.87 -0.74
N PRO A 165 -17.88 13.21 -1.18
CA PRO A 165 -18.13 14.47 -1.86
C PRO A 165 -18.14 15.64 -0.88
N ALA A 166 -17.89 16.85 -1.40
CA ALA A 166 -18.25 18.05 -0.68
C ALA A 166 -19.78 18.08 -0.42
N PRO A 167 -20.26 18.77 0.63
CA PRO A 167 -21.68 18.83 0.93
C PRO A 167 -22.51 19.24 -0.30
N GLY A 168 -23.44 18.38 -0.72
CA GLY A 168 -24.31 18.60 -1.88
C GLY A 168 -23.79 18.06 -3.22
N GLU A 169 -22.58 17.49 -3.27
CA GLU A 169 -22.10 16.83 -4.47
C GLU A 169 -22.39 15.31 -4.44
N PRO A 170 -22.65 14.68 -5.59
CA PRO A 170 -22.85 13.24 -5.64
C PRO A 170 -21.52 12.50 -5.39
N ARG A 171 -21.59 11.36 -4.69
CA ARG A 171 -20.45 10.44 -4.53
C ARG A 171 -20.01 9.89 -5.90
N ARG A 172 -18.73 9.57 -6.03
CA ARG A 172 -18.13 9.06 -7.27
C ARG A 172 -17.23 7.86 -6.96
N LEU A 173 -17.03 7.00 -7.98
CA LEU A 173 -15.98 6.00 -7.93
C LEU A 173 -14.60 6.67 -7.88
N TYR A 174 -13.75 6.18 -6.99
CA TYR A 174 -12.36 6.63 -6.85
C TYR A 174 -11.39 5.51 -7.29
N GLY A 175 -10.08 5.70 -7.11
CA GLY A 175 -9.09 4.67 -7.38
C GLY A 175 -8.86 4.38 -8.86
N ARG A 176 -8.90 5.41 -9.72
CA ARG A 176 -8.71 5.26 -11.17
C ARG A 176 -7.43 4.55 -11.56
N LEU A 177 -6.36 4.67 -10.78
CA LEU A 177 -5.10 3.97 -11.07
C LEU A 177 -5.25 2.45 -10.96
N THR A 178 -6.00 1.95 -9.98
CA THR A 178 -6.32 0.53 -9.89
C THR A 178 -7.29 0.12 -10.99
N ARG A 179 -8.46 0.73 -11.03
CA ARG A 179 -9.58 0.36 -11.90
C ARG A 179 -9.31 0.49 -13.41
N LEU A 180 -8.58 1.54 -13.82
CA LEU A 180 -8.40 1.88 -15.23
C LEU A 180 -6.97 1.65 -15.73
N PHE A 181 -6.03 1.32 -14.85
CA PHE A 181 -4.66 1.06 -15.26
C PHE A 181 -4.16 -0.31 -14.82
N TYR A 182 -4.07 -0.55 -13.50
CA TYR A 182 -3.49 -1.80 -13.00
C TYR A 182 -4.31 -3.03 -13.42
N GLU A 183 -5.60 -3.07 -13.08
CA GLU A 183 -6.47 -4.21 -13.39
C GLU A 183 -6.55 -4.50 -14.90
N PRO A 184 -6.84 -3.50 -15.77
CA PRO A 184 -6.86 -3.76 -17.21
C PRO A 184 -5.50 -4.17 -17.77
N LEU A 185 -4.38 -3.69 -17.22
CA LEU A 185 -3.05 -4.06 -17.70
C LEU A 185 -2.70 -5.50 -17.30
N VAL A 186 -3.04 -5.93 -16.09
CA VAL A 186 -2.85 -7.32 -15.65
C VAL A 186 -3.70 -8.27 -16.48
N GLU A 187 -4.98 -7.94 -16.73
CA GLU A 187 -5.86 -8.73 -17.60
C GLU A 187 -5.32 -8.79 -19.04
N ALA A 188 -4.84 -7.65 -19.59
CA ALA A 188 -4.26 -7.62 -20.92
C ALA A 188 -2.97 -8.49 -21.03
N LEU A 189 -2.18 -8.58 -19.96
CA LEU A 189 -1.04 -9.49 -19.87
C LEU A 189 -1.49 -10.96 -19.80
N ALA A 190 -2.47 -11.26 -18.94
CA ALA A 190 -3.00 -12.62 -18.78
C ALA A 190 -3.68 -13.16 -20.06
N ASP A 191 -4.36 -12.31 -20.83
CA ASP A 191 -4.98 -12.67 -22.09
C ASP A 191 -3.97 -13.03 -23.21
N ARG A 192 -2.75 -12.55 -23.09
CA ARG A 192 -1.69 -12.74 -24.10
C ARG A 192 -0.73 -13.85 -23.77
N HIS A 193 -0.74 -14.37 -22.56
CA HIS A 193 0.20 -15.36 -22.05
C HIS A 193 -0.54 -16.50 -21.36
N ASP A 194 -0.04 -17.72 -21.49
CA ASP A 194 -0.60 -18.84 -20.71
C ASP A 194 -0.24 -18.65 -19.22
N VAL A 195 -1.26 -18.40 -18.43
CA VAL A 195 -1.12 -18.22 -16.97
C VAL A 195 -0.59 -19.47 -16.26
N ARG A 196 -0.60 -20.64 -16.91
CA ARG A 196 0.01 -21.87 -16.36
C ARG A 196 1.53 -21.85 -16.49
N GLU A 197 2.03 -21.22 -17.56
CA GLU A 197 3.46 -20.99 -17.77
C GLU A 197 3.97 -19.77 -17.01
N HIS A 198 3.08 -18.81 -16.72
CA HIS A 198 3.37 -17.56 -16.02
C HIS A 198 2.48 -17.38 -14.79
N PRO A 199 2.68 -18.17 -13.72
CA PRO A 199 1.79 -18.17 -12.55
C PRO A 199 1.73 -16.83 -11.80
N LEU A 200 2.75 -15.97 -11.92
CA LEU A 200 2.70 -14.61 -11.38
C LEU A 200 1.54 -13.80 -11.96
N LEU A 201 1.22 -13.93 -13.26
CA LEU A 201 0.08 -13.24 -13.86
C LEU A 201 -1.23 -13.67 -13.21
N ALA A 202 -1.40 -14.99 -13.00
CA ALA A 202 -2.56 -15.52 -12.30
C ALA A 202 -2.65 -15.06 -10.84
N TYR A 203 -1.51 -14.85 -10.20
CA TYR A 203 -1.43 -14.34 -8.83
C TYR A 203 -1.82 -12.87 -8.75
N LEU A 204 -1.27 -12.04 -9.63
CA LEU A 204 -1.57 -10.60 -9.67
C LEU A 204 -3.04 -10.32 -10.03
N ASP A 205 -3.63 -11.14 -10.90
CA ASP A 205 -5.04 -11.08 -11.32
C ASP A 205 -6.02 -11.52 -10.20
N ALA A 206 -5.54 -12.23 -9.18
CA ALA A 206 -6.38 -12.68 -8.08
C ALA A 206 -6.79 -11.58 -7.09
N PHE A 207 -6.12 -10.43 -7.09
CA PHE A 207 -6.35 -9.36 -6.12
C PHE A 207 -7.46 -8.41 -6.56
N ARG A 208 -8.43 -8.18 -5.66
CA ARG A 208 -9.60 -7.31 -5.90
C ARG A 208 -9.28 -5.82 -5.88
N TYR A 209 -8.27 -5.41 -5.13
CA TYR A 209 -7.75 -4.04 -5.09
C TYR A 209 -6.24 -4.08 -4.78
N ALA A 210 -5.45 -4.43 -5.78
CA ALA A 210 -4.01 -4.69 -5.66
C ALA A 210 -3.19 -3.50 -5.12
N LEU A 211 -3.61 -2.27 -5.40
CA LEU A 211 -2.92 -1.05 -4.96
C LEU A 211 -3.41 -0.51 -3.60
N ALA A 212 -4.09 -1.32 -2.78
CA ALA A 212 -4.34 -0.96 -1.38
C ALA A 212 -2.99 -0.81 -0.64
N GLY A 213 -2.87 0.19 0.24
CA GLY A 213 -1.69 0.36 1.09
C GLY A 213 -1.66 -0.61 2.28
N GLU A 214 -2.81 -1.18 2.62
CA GLU A 214 -3.03 -1.97 3.82
C GLU A 214 -2.62 -3.42 3.64
N PHE A 215 -1.76 -3.90 4.53
CA PHE A 215 -1.39 -5.31 4.60
C PHE A 215 -0.93 -5.70 6.00
N ALA A 216 -0.95 -6.99 6.29
CA ALA A 216 -0.29 -7.58 7.44
C ALA A 216 0.63 -8.73 7.01
N ALA A 217 1.68 -8.96 7.78
CA ALA A 217 2.62 -10.03 7.51
C ALA A 217 3.21 -10.58 8.80
N THR A 218 3.75 -11.80 8.73
CA THR A 218 4.65 -12.29 9.78
C THR A 218 5.91 -11.43 9.83
N ARG A 219 6.57 -11.40 11.00
CA ARG A 219 7.85 -10.72 11.18
C ARG A 219 8.90 -11.17 10.16
N GLU A 220 8.98 -12.48 9.95
CA GLU A 220 9.94 -13.10 9.03
C GLU A 220 9.71 -12.64 7.59
N PHE A 221 8.45 -12.60 7.17
CA PHE A 221 8.08 -12.09 5.85
C PHE A 221 8.44 -10.60 5.72
N ALA A 222 8.04 -9.76 6.69
CA ALA A 222 8.32 -8.33 6.68
C ALA A 222 9.83 -8.02 6.65
N ALA A 223 10.64 -8.78 7.42
CA ALA A 223 12.10 -8.64 7.41
C ALA A 223 12.74 -9.08 6.08
N ALA A 224 12.06 -9.95 5.33
CA ALA A 224 12.51 -10.44 4.03
C ALA A 224 12.08 -9.57 2.84
N LEU A 225 11.30 -8.50 3.06
CA LEU A 225 10.64 -7.73 2.02
C LEU A 225 11.51 -6.55 1.55
N PRO A 226 12.06 -6.57 0.31
CA PRO A 226 12.66 -5.39 -0.30
C PRO A 226 11.57 -4.45 -0.81
N LEU A 227 11.76 -3.13 -0.66
CA LEU A 227 10.74 -2.15 -0.99
C LEU A 227 11.14 -1.20 -2.13
N ASP A 228 10.21 -0.95 -3.02
CA ASP A 228 10.32 0.14 -3.98
C ASP A 228 10.18 1.49 -3.26
N ARG A 229 10.94 2.51 -3.67
CA ARG A 229 10.95 3.82 -3.01
C ARG A 229 9.73 4.67 -3.33
N GLY A 230 9.18 4.51 -4.55
CA GLY A 230 8.07 5.30 -5.11
C GLY A 230 6.73 4.55 -5.12
N TRP A 231 5.90 4.90 -6.11
CA TRP A 231 4.53 4.38 -6.26
C TRP A 231 4.44 2.94 -6.78
N GLY A 232 5.55 2.31 -7.16
CA GLY A 232 5.59 0.87 -7.46
C GLY A 232 5.56 -0.02 -6.23
N LEU A 233 5.50 0.55 -5.02
CA LEU A 233 5.59 -0.13 -3.73
C LEU A 233 4.61 -1.31 -3.62
N GLU A 234 3.33 -1.07 -3.83
CA GLU A 234 2.29 -2.08 -3.63
C GLU A 234 2.45 -3.25 -4.63
N VAL A 235 2.77 -2.94 -5.88
CA VAL A 235 3.07 -3.98 -6.90
C VAL A 235 4.34 -4.76 -6.55
N GLY A 236 5.37 -4.06 -6.08
CA GLY A 236 6.61 -4.68 -5.62
C GLY A 236 6.38 -5.65 -4.47
N VAL A 237 5.55 -5.26 -3.49
CA VAL A 237 5.15 -6.11 -2.36
C VAL A 237 4.41 -7.36 -2.84
N LEU A 238 3.48 -7.24 -3.81
CA LEU A 238 2.75 -8.39 -4.34
C LEU A 238 3.66 -9.35 -5.11
N ALA A 239 4.61 -8.86 -5.90
CA ALA A 239 5.57 -9.70 -6.58
C ALA A 239 6.45 -10.49 -5.58
N GLU A 240 6.93 -9.82 -4.52
CA GLU A 240 7.67 -10.48 -3.45
C GLU A 240 6.81 -11.50 -2.65
N ALA A 241 5.52 -11.19 -2.47
CA ALA A 241 4.59 -12.10 -1.81
C ALA A 241 4.36 -13.37 -2.66
N PHE A 242 4.30 -13.24 -3.98
CA PHE A 242 4.29 -14.39 -4.86
C PHE A 242 5.53 -15.27 -4.69
N ASP A 243 6.72 -14.66 -4.70
CA ASP A 243 7.98 -15.40 -4.64
C ASP A 243 8.21 -16.11 -3.29
N ARG A 244 7.68 -15.55 -2.19
CA ARG A 244 7.95 -16.02 -0.83
C ARG A 244 6.83 -16.88 -0.25
N ALA A 245 5.61 -16.40 -0.35
CA ALA A 245 4.43 -17.02 0.23
C ALA A 245 3.59 -17.80 -0.81
N GLY A 246 3.66 -17.38 -2.09
CA GLY A 246 2.86 -17.97 -3.15
C GLY A 246 1.35 -17.86 -2.88
N PHE A 247 0.56 -18.64 -3.60
CA PHE A 247 -0.90 -18.66 -3.44
C PHE A 247 -1.32 -19.15 -2.05
N ALA A 248 -0.67 -20.18 -1.53
CA ALA A 248 -1.06 -20.83 -0.27
C ALA A 248 -0.73 -19.99 0.97
N GLY A 249 0.37 -19.24 0.95
CA GLY A 249 0.79 -18.39 2.06
C GLY A 249 0.19 -16.98 2.02
N THR A 250 -0.64 -16.68 1.01
CA THR A 250 -1.24 -15.36 0.81
C THR A 250 -2.74 -15.38 1.03
N ALA A 251 -3.25 -14.35 1.72
CA ALA A 251 -4.68 -14.07 1.81
C ALA A 251 -4.99 -12.63 1.39
N GLN A 252 -6.25 -12.37 1.01
CA GLN A 252 -6.80 -11.02 0.89
C GLN A 252 -8.09 -10.91 1.71
N VAL A 253 -8.34 -9.72 2.25
CA VAL A 253 -9.41 -9.49 3.23
C VAL A 253 -10.22 -8.26 2.84
N ASP A 254 -11.54 -8.41 2.85
CA ASP A 254 -12.49 -7.32 2.66
C ASP A 254 -12.46 -6.35 3.84
N LEU A 255 -12.08 -5.11 3.58
CA LEU A 255 -12.08 -4.01 4.53
C LEU A 255 -13.32 -3.10 4.38
N GLY A 256 -14.24 -3.45 3.48
CA GLY A 256 -15.48 -2.72 3.23
C GLY A 256 -15.33 -1.56 2.26
N THR A 257 -15.80 -0.39 2.64
CA THR A 257 -15.72 0.83 1.84
C THR A 257 -14.62 1.73 2.36
N HIS A 258 -13.75 2.21 1.48
CA HIS A 258 -12.74 3.21 1.79
C HIS A 258 -13.16 4.56 1.20
N GLU A 259 -13.50 5.50 2.07
CA GLU A 259 -13.78 6.88 1.69
C GLU A 259 -12.50 7.71 1.75
N HIS A 260 -12.26 8.48 0.71
CA HIS A 260 -11.12 9.38 0.62
C HIS A 260 -11.61 10.83 0.60
N GLY A 261 -11.09 11.66 1.49
CA GLY A 261 -11.31 13.10 1.46
C GLY A 261 -10.72 13.74 0.19
N HIS A 262 -11.23 14.89 -0.21
CA HIS A 262 -10.79 15.65 -1.39
C HIS A 262 -9.29 16.03 -1.28
N ARG A 263 -8.39 15.15 -1.65
CA ARG A 263 -6.99 15.49 -1.92
C ARG A 263 -6.79 15.53 -3.44
N SER A 264 -6.70 16.72 -4.01
CA SER A 264 -6.38 16.85 -5.43
C SER A 264 -4.99 16.27 -5.69
N VAL A 265 -4.92 15.22 -6.50
CA VAL A 265 -3.66 14.65 -7.00
C VAL A 265 -3.15 15.51 -8.18
N SER A 266 -3.14 16.84 -8.01
CA SER A 266 -2.65 17.80 -8.99
C SER A 266 -1.26 18.30 -8.57
N GLY A 267 -0.24 18.01 -9.38
CA GLY A 267 1.15 18.42 -9.18
C GLY A 267 2.12 17.54 -9.95
N THR A 268 3.41 17.79 -9.83
CA THR A 268 4.51 17.01 -10.44
C THR A 268 4.56 15.53 -10.01
N GLY A 269 3.72 15.10 -9.05
CA GLY A 269 3.48 13.71 -8.62
C GLY A 269 2.09 13.20 -9.00
N GLY A 270 1.45 13.75 -10.04
CA GLY A 270 0.09 13.37 -10.44
C GLY A 270 -0.04 11.95 -10.98
N LEU A 271 -1.29 11.56 -11.34
CA LEU A 271 -1.65 10.22 -11.82
C LEU A 271 -0.76 9.70 -12.96
N ALA A 272 -0.18 10.57 -13.80
CA ALA A 272 0.75 10.19 -14.86
C ALA A 272 2.08 9.65 -14.31
N SER A 273 2.67 10.32 -13.30
CA SER A 273 3.88 9.83 -12.64
C SER A 273 3.62 8.54 -11.86
N MET A 274 2.46 8.48 -11.17
CA MET A 274 2.08 7.26 -10.44
C MET A 274 1.89 6.07 -11.40
N SER A 275 1.26 6.27 -12.56
CA SER A 275 1.09 5.19 -13.54
C SER A 275 2.41 4.72 -14.14
N ALA A 276 3.37 5.62 -14.35
CA ALA A 276 4.70 5.26 -14.83
C ALA A 276 5.45 4.38 -13.81
N ASP A 277 5.42 4.74 -12.52
CA ASP A 277 6.06 3.95 -11.46
C ASP A 277 5.38 2.57 -11.29
N VAL A 278 4.04 2.54 -11.19
CA VAL A 278 3.25 1.31 -11.04
C VAL A 278 3.42 0.40 -12.26
N GLY A 279 3.26 0.94 -13.47
CA GLY A 279 3.42 0.19 -14.71
C GLY A 279 4.85 -0.30 -14.90
N GLY A 280 5.83 0.57 -14.66
CA GLY A 280 7.25 0.20 -14.75
C GLY A 280 7.62 -0.92 -13.79
N ARG A 281 7.09 -0.91 -12.55
CA ARG A 281 7.32 -2.00 -11.59
C ARG A 281 6.61 -3.29 -11.99
N LEU A 282 5.36 -3.20 -12.43
CA LEU A 282 4.58 -4.35 -12.90
C LEU A 282 5.27 -5.04 -14.09
N LEU A 283 5.59 -4.27 -15.13
CA LEU A 283 6.20 -4.79 -16.34
C LEU A 283 7.58 -5.39 -16.08
N ARG A 284 8.36 -4.82 -15.15
CA ARG A 284 9.61 -5.38 -14.69
C ARG A 284 9.39 -6.70 -13.95
N ALA A 285 8.45 -6.75 -13.00
CA ALA A 285 8.15 -7.95 -12.25
C ALA A 285 7.76 -9.13 -13.16
N VAL A 286 6.88 -8.90 -14.12
CA VAL A 286 6.46 -9.97 -15.04
C VAL A 286 7.57 -10.38 -16.01
N ALA A 287 8.41 -9.44 -16.46
CA ALA A 287 9.59 -9.75 -17.29
C ALA A 287 10.63 -10.58 -16.52
N ASP A 288 10.89 -10.25 -15.25
CA ASP A 288 11.78 -11.02 -14.37
C ASP A 288 11.28 -12.47 -14.18
N HIS A 289 9.96 -12.70 -14.34
CA HIS A 289 9.33 -14.02 -14.33
C HIS A 289 9.14 -14.65 -15.72
N GLY A 290 9.90 -14.18 -16.71
CA GLY A 290 9.99 -14.81 -18.04
C GLY A 290 8.85 -14.46 -19.02
N VAL A 291 8.04 -13.44 -18.72
CA VAL A 291 7.02 -12.95 -19.66
C VAL A 291 7.68 -12.10 -20.73
N ASP A 292 7.53 -12.50 -22.00
CA ASP A 292 8.03 -11.72 -23.14
C ASP A 292 7.08 -10.55 -23.47
N LEU A 293 7.61 -9.32 -23.39
CA LEU A 293 6.82 -8.09 -23.51
C LEU A 293 6.93 -7.45 -24.89
N ASN A 294 5.92 -7.65 -25.72
CA ASN A 294 5.70 -6.86 -26.93
C ASN A 294 4.92 -5.59 -26.56
N TYR A 295 5.62 -4.51 -26.20
CA TYR A 295 5.00 -3.27 -25.70
C TYR A 295 3.98 -2.64 -26.65
N PRO A 296 4.20 -2.52 -27.98
CA PRO A 296 3.18 -1.99 -28.89
C PRO A 296 1.89 -2.80 -28.87
N ALA A 297 1.99 -4.12 -28.94
CA ALA A 297 0.83 -5.01 -28.93
C ALA A 297 0.16 -5.06 -27.55
N LEU A 298 0.93 -4.98 -26.45
CA LEU A 298 0.40 -4.90 -25.09
C LEU A 298 -0.36 -3.60 -24.87
N ARG A 299 0.18 -2.47 -25.34
CA ARG A 299 -0.48 -1.16 -25.23
C ARG A 299 -1.84 -1.14 -25.94
N GLU A 300 -1.93 -1.74 -27.12
CA GLU A 300 -3.20 -1.84 -27.83
C GLU A 300 -4.19 -2.74 -27.09
N ARG A 301 -3.75 -3.90 -26.61
CA ARG A 301 -4.59 -4.80 -25.82
C ARG A 301 -5.05 -4.15 -24.52
N TYR A 302 -4.16 -3.40 -23.86
CA TYR A 302 -4.52 -2.62 -22.67
C TYR A 302 -5.66 -1.62 -22.97
N ARG A 303 -5.59 -0.87 -24.09
CA ARG A 303 -6.66 0.07 -24.46
C ARG A 303 -8.00 -0.61 -24.67
N GLU A 304 -8.02 -1.73 -25.38
CA GLU A 304 -9.23 -2.54 -25.59
C GLU A 304 -9.81 -3.03 -24.26
N THR A 305 -8.96 -3.54 -23.38
CA THR A 305 -9.37 -4.04 -22.07
C THR A 305 -9.88 -2.89 -21.19
N ALA A 306 -9.15 -1.78 -21.10
CA ALA A 306 -9.53 -0.63 -20.30
C ALA A 306 -10.86 0.00 -20.77
N ALA A 307 -11.16 -0.01 -22.06
CA ALA A 307 -12.47 0.43 -22.58
C ALA A 307 -13.62 -0.41 -22.02
N ARG A 308 -13.45 -1.74 -21.93
CA ARG A 308 -14.43 -2.63 -21.30
C ARG A 308 -14.62 -2.32 -19.80
N TYR A 309 -13.54 -1.96 -19.11
CA TYR A 309 -13.60 -1.54 -17.71
C TYR A 309 -14.35 -0.22 -17.54
N VAL A 310 -14.17 0.75 -18.45
CA VAL A 310 -14.96 1.98 -18.46
C VAL A 310 -16.45 1.67 -18.57
N ASP A 311 -16.85 0.78 -19.49
CA ASP A 311 -18.25 0.35 -19.66
C ASP A 311 -18.77 -0.34 -18.37
N ALA A 312 -18.00 -1.24 -17.78
CA ALA A 312 -18.39 -1.97 -16.58
C ALA A 312 -18.56 -1.04 -15.37
N PHE A 313 -17.64 -0.10 -15.17
CA PHE A 313 -17.72 0.87 -14.07
C PHE A 313 -18.82 1.92 -14.24
N GLU A 314 -19.24 2.23 -15.49
CA GLU A 314 -20.43 3.03 -15.72
C GLU A 314 -21.70 2.34 -15.21
N VAL A 315 -21.82 1.03 -15.48
CA VAL A 315 -22.93 0.21 -14.97
C VAL A 315 -22.89 0.09 -13.44
N ASP A 316 -21.70 -0.15 -12.88
CA ASP A 316 -21.51 -0.23 -11.41
C ASP A 316 -21.87 1.10 -10.72
N ALA A 317 -21.41 2.21 -11.26
CA ALA A 317 -21.76 3.54 -10.76
C ALA A 317 -23.26 3.79 -10.78
N ALA A 318 -23.93 3.47 -11.90
CA ALA A 318 -25.36 3.60 -12.04
C ALA A 318 -26.12 2.72 -11.02
N PHE A 319 -25.69 1.49 -10.83
CA PHE A 319 -26.27 0.57 -9.85
C PHE A 319 -26.17 1.12 -8.40
N ASN A 320 -25.06 1.75 -8.06
CA ASN A 320 -24.80 2.32 -6.73
C ASN A 320 -25.27 3.78 -6.56
N GLY A 321 -25.89 4.38 -7.59
CA GLY A 321 -26.33 5.77 -7.54
C GLY A 321 -25.17 6.78 -7.46
N LEU A 322 -24.00 6.42 -8.01
CA LEU A 322 -22.81 7.26 -8.05
C LEU A 322 -22.77 8.07 -9.33
N ALA A 323 -22.18 9.26 -9.29
CA ALA A 323 -21.89 10.03 -10.50
C ALA A 323 -20.74 9.41 -11.27
N TYR A 324 -20.86 9.36 -12.60
CA TYR A 324 -19.83 8.82 -13.48
C TYR A 324 -19.59 9.79 -14.65
N ASP A 325 -18.33 10.07 -14.92
CA ASP A 325 -17.87 10.94 -16.00
C ASP A 325 -17.06 10.13 -17.00
N ARG A 326 -17.76 9.53 -17.95
CA ARG A 326 -17.20 8.64 -18.97
C ARG A 326 -16.07 9.31 -19.76
N GLU A 327 -16.25 10.53 -20.23
CA GLU A 327 -15.26 11.25 -21.04
C GLU A 327 -13.96 11.47 -20.28
N ARG A 328 -14.06 11.79 -18.98
CA ARG A 328 -12.93 11.93 -18.09
C ARG A 328 -12.20 10.61 -17.85
N GLU A 329 -12.92 9.49 -17.75
CA GLU A 329 -12.33 8.15 -17.56
C GLU A 329 -11.63 7.69 -18.84
N GLU A 330 -12.24 7.86 -20.02
CA GLU A 330 -11.62 7.56 -21.32
C GLU A 330 -10.36 8.41 -21.58
N THR A 331 -10.39 9.69 -21.24
CA THR A 331 -9.22 10.58 -21.31
C THR A 331 -8.10 10.07 -20.40
N GLN A 332 -8.45 9.56 -19.19
CA GLN A 332 -7.47 9.02 -18.27
C GLN A 332 -6.87 7.70 -18.79
N VAL A 333 -7.65 6.83 -19.38
CA VAL A 333 -7.16 5.59 -20.04
C VAL A 333 -6.16 5.92 -21.14
N ALA A 334 -6.45 6.92 -21.98
CA ALA A 334 -5.53 7.33 -23.03
C ALA A 334 -4.17 7.78 -22.48
N ARG A 335 -4.18 8.54 -21.37
CA ARG A 335 -2.95 8.97 -20.66
C ARG A 335 -2.21 7.79 -20.03
N TYR A 336 -2.92 6.86 -19.44
CA TYR A 336 -2.30 5.67 -18.82
C TYR A 336 -1.65 4.74 -19.86
N ALA A 337 -2.19 4.68 -21.07
CA ALA A 337 -1.59 3.91 -22.16
C ALA A 337 -0.15 4.35 -22.49
N GLU A 338 0.22 5.60 -22.17
CA GLU A 338 1.59 6.09 -22.37
C GLU A 338 2.58 5.43 -21.41
N ALA A 339 2.12 4.99 -20.24
CA ALA A 339 2.92 4.27 -19.25
C ALA A 339 3.12 2.78 -19.60
N VAL A 340 2.39 2.24 -20.59
CA VAL A 340 2.59 0.87 -21.07
C VAL A 340 3.73 0.86 -22.09
N GLY A 341 4.96 0.70 -21.60
CA GLY A 341 6.17 0.74 -22.40
C GLY A 341 7.38 0.18 -21.65
N PRO A 342 8.57 0.19 -22.27
CA PRO A 342 9.78 -0.22 -21.58
C PRO A 342 9.92 0.54 -20.25
N PRO A 343 10.17 -0.16 -19.12
CA PRO A 343 10.37 0.51 -17.85
C PRO A 343 11.55 1.49 -17.92
N VAL A 344 11.31 2.72 -17.49
CA VAL A 344 12.40 3.70 -17.33
C VAL A 344 13.26 3.28 -16.13
N ASP A 345 14.55 3.65 -16.14
CA ASP A 345 15.44 3.39 -15.01
C ASP A 345 14.86 3.99 -13.74
N ALA A 346 14.48 3.12 -12.82
CA ALA A 346 13.99 3.49 -11.50
C ALA A 346 15.15 3.49 -10.49
N ALA A 347 15.05 4.31 -9.45
CA ALA A 347 15.99 4.22 -8.34
C ALA A 347 16.02 2.80 -7.77
N PRO A 348 17.21 2.30 -7.36
CA PRO A 348 17.32 0.97 -6.77
C PRO A 348 16.35 0.78 -5.61
N ARG A 349 15.78 -0.42 -5.52
CA ARG A 349 14.95 -0.81 -4.39
C ARG A 349 15.74 -0.78 -3.09
N LEU A 350 15.07 -0.52 -1.99
CA LEU A 350 15.64 -0.71 -0.67
C LEU A 350 15.71 -2.21 -0.37
N PRO A 351 16.84 -2.72 0.14
CA PRO A 351 17.02 -4.15 0.40
C PRO A 351 16.07 -4.65 1.49
N ALA A 352 15.85 -5.96 1.51
CA ALA A 352 15.20 -6.60 2.65
C ALA A 352 16.00 -6.35 3.94
N TRP A 353 15.35 -6.11 5.06
CA TRP A 353 16.01 -5.82 6.33
C TRP A 353 16.96 -6.93 6.78
N ARG A 354 16.63 -8.20 6.51
CA ARG A 354 17.50 -9.35 6.83
C ARG A 354 18.83 -9.36 6.07
N THR A 355 18.95 -8.60 4.97
CA THR A 355 20.15 -8.50 4.12
C THR A 355 20.66 -7.07 3.97
N ALA A 356 20.01 -6.12 4.63
CA ALA A 356 20.42 -4.72 4.60
C ALA A 356 21.80 -4.53 5.23
N PRO A 357 22.63 -3.62 4.74
CA PRO A 357 23.94 -3.33 5.30
C PRO A 357 23.89 -2.60 6.67
N ILE A 358 22.70 -2.32 7.14
CA ILE A 358 22.41 -1.69 8.45
C ILE A 358 21.34 -2.49 9.17
N GLY A 359 21.47 -2.66 10.49
CA GLY A 359 20.47 -3.36 11.32
C GLY A 359 19.27 -2.47 11.68
N PRO A 360 18.09 -3.08 11.95
CA PRO A 360 16.89 -2.40 12.43
C PRO A 360 17.14 -1.54 13.68
N GLU A 361 17.93 -2.05 14.63
CA GLU A 361 18.25 -1.40 15.90
C GLU A 361 19.00 -0.07 15.67
N ALA A 362 19.95 -0.05 14.73
CA ALA A 362 20.74 1.15 14.44
C ALA A 362 19.86 2.28 13.85
N VAL A 363 18.85 1.94 13.05
CA VAL A 363 17.87 2.91 12.52
C VAL A 363 16.93 3.37 13.63
N ALA A 364 16.46 2.47 14.50
CA ALA A 364 15.62 2.82 15.64
C ALA A 364 16.34 3.76 16.63
N GLU A 365 17.62 3.51 16.91
CA GLU A 365 18.47 4.38 17.74
C GLU A 365 18.67 5.76 17.12
N ALA A 366 18.95 5.81 15.82
CA ALA A 366 19.10 7.07 15.08
C ALA A 366 17.80 7.89 15.10
N ALA A 367 16.66 7.26 14.83
CA ALA A 367 15.35 7.91 14.87
C ALA A 367 15.01 8.45 16.27
N ALA A 368 15.30 7.69 17.33
CA ALA A 368 15.10 8.13 18.70
C ALA A 368 16.01 9.32 19.06
N ALA A 369 17.26 9.32 18.60
CA ALA A 369 18.20 10.41 18.83
C ALA A 369 17.82 11.70 18.09
N ASP A 370 17.29 11.59 16.84
CA ASP A 370 16.78 12.74 16.10
C ASP A 370 15.59 13.40 16.81
N LEU A 371 14.65 12.60 17.32
CA LEU A 371 13.52 13.12 18.09
C LEU A 371 13.94 13.76 19.43
N ALA A 372 14.92 13.18 20.11
CA ALA A 372 15.42 13.74 21.36
C ALA A 372 16.08 15.12 21.17
N GLU A 373 16.64 15.38 19.98
CA GLU A 373 17.22 16.69 19.66
C GLU A 373 16.15 17.74 19.33
N VAL A 374 15.12 17.38 18.59
CA VAL A 374 14.00 18.28 18.26
C VAL A 374 13.25 18.74 19.51
N ARG A 375 13.30 17.97 20.61
CA ARG A 375 12.63 18.26 21.90
C ARG A 375 13.46 19.11 22.87
N ARG A 376 14.68 19.46 22.54
CA ARG A 376 15.55 20.37 23.33
C ARG A 376 15.34 21.81 22.97
#